data_ecf47be4f5b14381da8fafb9ab65922d
#
_entry.id   ecf47be4f5b14381da8fafb9ab65922d
#
_cell.length_a   1.000
_cell.length_b   1.000
_cell.length_c   1.000
_cell.angle_alpha   90.00
_cell.angle_beta   90.00
_cell.angle_gamma   90.00
#
_symmetry.space_group_name_H-M   'P 1'
#
loop_
_entity.id
_entity.type
_entity.pdbx_description
1 polymer ?
#
loop_
_entity_poly.entity_id
_entity_poly.type
_entity_poly.pdbx_seq_one_letter_code
_entity_poly.pdbx_strand_id
1 'polypeptide(L)'
;MSDAWGPPKLKDKDAKLIKYLAKHKHMSPFGHAFASFHVKAPIFVARQLVKHKFLRWNEISRRYVDDEPEFFMPDQWRGRADDKKQGSGPALIDQEIHIGTTQRVVFMLYKHMLKQGVCPEQARMVLPQSTMTEWYWSGSLDAFMDMCNLRCKLDTQYETRLVAEYILSEMINLFPVSVESLRR
;
A
#
# COMPACT_ATOMS: atom_id res chain seq x y z
N MET A 1 6.25 -22.34 -35.10
CA MET A 1 5.09 -21.42 -35.00
C MET A 1 5.50 -20.36 -34.00
N SER A 2 5.71 -19.17 -34.52
CA SER A 2 6.45 -18.08 -33.88
C SER A 2 5.63 -17.32 -32.84
N ASP A 3 6.31 -16.86 -31.84
CA ASP A 3 6.03 -15.89 -30.77
C ASP A 3 5.18 -14.64 -31.13
N ALA A 4 4.09 -14.83 -31.85
CA ALA A 4 3.24 -13.74 -32.35
C ALA A 4 2.42 -13.01 -31.23
N TRP A 5 2.47 -13.51 -29.98
CA TRP A 5 1.65 -13.02 -28.87
C TRP A 5 2.47 -12.53 -27.66
N GLY A 6 3.79 -12.45 -27.78
CA GLY A 6 4.62 -11.83 -26.75
C GLY A 6 4.51 -10.29 -26.81
N PRO A 7 4.71 -9.59 -25.67
CA PRO A 7 4.72 -8.12 -25.68
C PRO A 7 5.80 -7.63 -26.66
N PRO A 8 5.49 -6.59 -27.46
CA PRO A 8 6.45 -6.07 -28.41
C PRO A 8 7.70 -5.57 -27.69
N LYS A 9 8.89 -5.96 -28.17
CA LYS A 9 10.17 -5.49 -27.62
C LYS A 9 10.27 -3.98 -27.82
N LEU A 10 10.51 -3.26 -26.72
CA LEU A 10 10.72 -1.81 -26.73
C LEU A 10 11.97 -1.48 -27.59
N LYS A 11 11.82 -0.60 -28.56
CA LYS A 11 12.92 -0.12 -29.41
C LYS A 11 13.52 1.17 -28.81
N ASP A 12 14.75 1.47 -29.17
CA ASP A 12 15.45 2.69 -28.68
C ASP A 12 14.68 3.98 -28.97
N LYS A 13 14.00 4.05 -30.12
CA LYS A 13 13.16 5.19 -30.47
C LYS A 13 11.96 5.35 -29.54
N ASP A 14 11.40 4.25 -29.07
CA ASP A 14 10.23 4.24 -28.18
C ASP A 14 10.66 4.69 -26.77
N ALA A 15 11.82 4.22 -26.31
CA ALA A 15 12.41 4.67 -25.04
C ALA A 15 12.72 6.19 -25.07
N LYS A 16 13.25 6.71 -26.18
CA LYS A 16 13.50 8.16 -26.36
C LYS A 16 12.20 8.95 -26.33
N LEU A 17 11.13 8.45 -26.97
CA LEU A 17 9.83 9.10 -26.97
C LEU A 17 9.22 9.12 -25.57
N ILE A 18 9.25 8.00 -24.82
CA ILE A 18 8.76 7.93 -23.44
C ILE A 18 9.47 8.98 -22.56
N LYS A 19 10.81 9.05 -22.64
CA LYS A 19 11.61 10.03 -21.90
C LYS A 19 11.25 11.47 -22.27
N TYR A 20 11.04 11.74 -23.56
CA TYR A 20 10.60 13.05 -24.03
C TYR A 20 9.21 13.42 -23.47
N LEU A 21 8.25 12.53 -23.56
CA LEU A 21 6.88 12.75 -23.06
C LEU A 21 6.86 13.05 -21.55
N ALA A 22 7.59 12.27 -20.77
CA ALA A 22 7.72 12.47 -19.31
C ALA A 22 8.38 13.82 -18.98
N LYS A 23 9.50 14.16 -19.66
CA LYS A 23 10.22 15.42 -19.48
C LYS A 23 9.34 16.64 -19.74
N HIS A 24 8.52 16.59 -20.77
CA HIS A 24 7.64 17.69 -21.17
C HIS A 24 6.24 17.60 -20.54
N LYS A 25 6.03 16.70 -19.57
CA LYS A 25 4.79 16.52 -18.82
C LYS A 25 3.56 16.19 -19.70
N HIS A 26 3.77 15.51 -20.81
CA HIS A 26 2.72 14.94 -21.61
C HIS A 26 2.21 13.65 -20.96
N MET A 27 1.36 13.79 -19.94
CA MET A 27 1.00 12.67 -19.05
C MET A 27 -0.03 11.72 -19.62
N SER A 28 -0.87 12.16 -20.58
CA SER A 28 -1.96 11.36 -21.13
C SER A 28 -1.54 9.94 -21.59
N PRO A 29 -0.41 9.73 -22.28
CA PRO A 29 0.01 8.37 -22.66
C PRO A 29 0.24 7.43 -21.48
N PHE A 30 0.71 7.95 -20.34
CA PHE A 30 0.96 7.16 -19.13
C PHE A 30 -0.34 6.79 -18.41
N GLY A 31 -1.43 7.51 -18.67
CA GLY A 31 -2.77 7.21 -18.20
C GLY A 31 -3.41 5.99 -18.88
N HIS A 32 -2.87 5.53 -20.01
CA HIS A 32 -3.37 4.35 -20.74
C HIS A 32 -2.67 3.04 -20.36
N ALA A 33 -1.57 3.07 -19.62
CA ALA A 33 -0.96 1.88 -19.03
C ALA A 33 -1.57 1.63 -17.65
N PHE A 34 -1.98 0.39 -17.38
CA PHE A 34 -2.72 0.02 -16.17
C PHE A 34 -2.04 -1.12 -15.42
N ALA A 35 -2.13 -1.08 -14.10
CA ALA A 35 -1.74 -2.17 -13.22
C ALA A 35 -2.80 -2.43 -12.15
N SER A 36 -2.83 -3.65 -11.64
CA SER A 36 -3.66 -4.06 -10.50
C SER A 36 -2.81 -4.84 -9.52
N PHE A 37 -2.91 -4.48 -8.23
CA PHE A 37 -2.20 -5.14 -7.14
C PHE A 37 -3.20 -5.66 -6.13
N HIS A 38 -2.93 -6.87 -5.61
CA HIS A 38 -3.54 -7.33 -4.38
C HIS A 38 -2.61 -6.95 -3.23
N VAL A 39 -3.09 -6.13 -2.32
CA VAL A 39 -2.29 -5.58 -1.21
C VAL A 39 -2.88 -6.06 0.10
N LYS A 40 -2.02 -6.56 1.00
CA LYS A 40 -2.36 -6.90 2.38
C LYS A 40 -1.53 -6.02 3.32
N ALA A 41 -2.19 -5.23 4.15
CA ALA A 41 -1.52 -4.34 5.11
C ALA A 41 -2.48 -3.99 6.27
N PRO A 42 -1.97 -3.45 7.40
CA PRO A 42 -2.84 -3.05 8.49
C PRO A 42 -3.71 -1.83 8.13
N ILE A 43 -4.86 -1.71 8.79
CA ILE A 43 -5.84 -0.64 8.55
C ILE A 43 -5.20 0.75 8.62
N PHE A 44 -4.28 1.00 9.55
CA PHE A 44 -3.64 2.32 9.65
C PHE A 44 -2.80 2.69 8.42
N VAL A 45 -2.25 1.71 7.68
CA VAL A 45 -1.57 1.90 6.39
C VAL A 45 -2.61 2.10 5.29
N ALA A 46 -3.61 1.23 5.22
CA ALA A 46 -4.70 1.31 4.25
C ALA A 46 -5.37 2.70 4.24
N ARG A 47 -5.62 3.27 5.42
CA ARG A 47 -6.22 4.61 5.57
C ARG A 47 -5.36 5.75 5.00
N GLN A 48 -4.06 5.59 4.88
CA GLN A 48 -3.20 6.57 4.22
C GLN A 48 -3.22 6.39 2.70
N LEU A 49 -3.22 5.13 2.24
CA LEU A 49 -3.12 4.80 0.83
C LEU A 49 -4.43 5.02 0.07
N VAL A 50 -5.59 4.76 0.69
CA VAL A 50 -6.90 4.96 0.06
C VAL A 50 -7.18 6.40 -0.38
N LYS A 51 -6.44 7.38 0.14
CA LYS A 51 -6.60 8.80 -0.19
C LYS A 51 -5.97 9.19 -1.53
N HIS A 52 -5.21 8.31 -2.17
CA HIS A 52 -4.60 8.58 -3.47
C HIS A 52 -5.65 8.59 -4.57
N LYS A 53 -5.65 9.69 -5.35
CA LYS A 53 -6.60 9.90 -6.43
C LYS A 53 -6.32 8.99 -7.62
N PHE A 54 -7.37 8.71 -8.39
CA PHE A 54 -7.32 7.93 -9.64
C PHE A 54 -6.92 6.46 -9.50
N LEU A 55 -6.79 5.96 -8.27
CA LEU A 55 -6.57 4.56 -7.96
C LEU A 55 -7.88 3.94 -7.44
N ARG A 56 -8.35 2.88 -8.10
CA ARG A 56 -9.56 2.15 -7.72
C ARG A 56 -9.26 1.22 -6.55
N TRP A 57 -10.11 1.30 -5.54
CA TRP A 57 -9.97 0.57 -4.28
C TRP A 57 -11.14 -0.38 -4.08
N ASN A 58 -10.86 -1.66 -3.88
CA ASN A 58 -11.87 -2.66 -3.52
C ASN A 58 -11.34 -3.51 -2.36
N GLU A 59 -11.81 -3.19 -1.16
CA GLU A 59 -11.33 -3.75 0.10
C GLU A 59 -12.28 -4.82 0.63
N ILE A 60 -11.72 -5.88 1.21
CA ILE A 60 -12.49 -6.85 1.98
C ILE A 60 -13.22 -6.16 3.13
N SER A 61 -14.50 -6.46 3.28
CA SER A 61 -15.33 -5.77 4.28
C SER A 61 -15.66 -6.67 5.45
N ARG A 62 -15.11 -6.34 6.62
CA ARG A 62 -15.50 -6.99 7.89
C ARG A 62 -16.92 -6.68 8.37
N ARG A 63 -17.72 -6.00 7.54
CA ARG A 63 -19.17 -5.92 7.77
C ARG A 63 -19.88 -7.24 7.48
N TYR A 64 -19.31 -8.04 6.57
CA TYR A 64 -19.88 -9.26 6.04
C TYR A 64 -19.05 -10.51 6.33
N VAL A 65 -17.85 -10.32 6.86
CA VAL A 65 -16.87 -11.38 7.11
C VAL A 65 -16.58 -11.41 8.61
N ASP A 66 -16.74 -12.57 9.23
CA ASP A 66 -16.59 -12.83 10.66
C ASP A 66 -15.43 -13.80 10.97
N ASP A 67 -14.58 -14.11 9.96
CA ASP A 67 -13.36 -14.87 10.13
C ASP A 67 -12.40 -14.21 11.14
N GLU A 68 -11.43 -14.98 11.63
CA GLU A 68 -10.47 -14.50 12.61
C GLU A 68 -9.64 -13.32 12.07
N PRO A 69 -9.64 -12.15 12.75
CA PRO A 69 -8.80 -11.04 12.37
C PRO A 69 -7.33 -11.34 12.63
N GLU A 70 -6.49 -11.04 11.66
CA GLU A 70 -5.04 -11.04 11.80
C GLU A 70 -4.58 -9.65 12.27
N PHE A 71 -3.52 -9.60 13.09
CA PHE A 71 -3.00 -8.35 13.62
C PHE A 71 -1.54 -8.15 13.23
N PHE A 72 -1.23 -6.95 12.78
CA PHE A 72 0.13 -6.52 12.51
C PHE A 72 0.90 -6.31 13.82
N MET A 73 2.15 -6.80 13.84
CA MET A 73 3.13 -6.53 14.86
C MET A 73 4.39 -5.99 14.16
N PRO A 74 4.88 -4.81 14.52
CA PRO A 74 6.13 -4.31 13.95
C PRO A 74 7.32 -5.12 14.46
N ASP A 75 8.30 -5.35 13.59
CA ASP A 75 9.56 -5.98 13.97
C ASP A 75 10.37 -5.11 14.95
N GLN A 76 10.21 -3.80 14.84
CA GLN A 76 10.89 -2.81 15.67
C GLN A 76 9.98 -1.62 15.96
N TRP A 77 9.95 -1.17 17.20
CA TRP A 77 9.37 0.12 17.56
C TRP A 77 10.30 1.25 17.14
N ARG A 78 9.72 2.38 16.73
CA ARG A 78 10.47 3.57 16.32
C ARG A 78 10.16 4.74 17.20
N GLY A 79 11.19 5.53 17.48
CA GLY A 79 11.07 6.78 18.21
C GLY A 79 10.37 7.86 17.40
N ARG A 80 10.13 8.98 18.06
CA ARG A 80 9.66 10.21 17.43
C ARG A 80 10.82 10.82 16.64
N ALA A 81 10.53 11.39 15.45
CA ALA A 81 11.51 12.17 14.73
C ALA A 81 11.63 13.57 15.36
N ASP A 82 12.85 14.05 15.60
CA ASP A 82 13.10 15.31 16.30
C ASP A 82 12.76 16.53 15.42
N ASP A 83 12.95 16.41 14.10
CA ASP A 83 12.89 17.50 13.13
C ASP A 83 11.73 17.41 12.13
N LYS A 84 10.84 16.43 12.27
CA LYS A 84 9.80 16.13 11.28
C LYS A 84 8.41 16.06 11.90
N LYS A 85 7.44 16.66 11.22
CA LYS A 85 6.02 16.53 11.57
C LYS A 85 5.44 15.17 11.16
N GLN A 86 6.09 14.46 10.25
CA GLN A 86 5.65 13.17 9.69
C GLN A 86 6.83 12.21 9.64
N GLY A 87 6.52 10.90 9.57
CA GLY A 87 7.54 9.86 9.64
C GLY A 87 7.91 9.50 11.09
N SER A 88 8.89 8.63 11.23
CA SER A 88 9.41 8.17 12.51
C SER A 88 10.92 8.37 12.60
N GLY A 89 11.41 8.49 13.81
CA GLY A 89 12.84 8.48 14.13
C GLY A 89 13.46 7.09 14.02
N PRO A 90 14.67 6.90 14.56
CA PRO A 90 15.35 5.62 14.56
C PRO A 90 14.59 4.55 15.34
N ALA A 91 14.95 3.30 15.12
CA ALA A 91 14.46 2.19 15.91
C ALA A 91 14.83 2.39 17.39
N LEU A 92 13.87 2.08 18.27
CA LEU A 92 14.09 2.06 19.69
C LEU A 92 14.78 0.74 20.06
N ILE A 93 15.86 0.83 20.82
CA ILE A 93 16.61 -0.32 21.34
C ILE A 93 16.06 -0.65 22.73
N ASP A 94 15.95 -1.93 23.03
CA ASP A 94 15.62 -2.46 24.37
C ASP A 94 14.24 -2.00 24.92
N GLN A 95 13.24 -1.85 24.07
CA GLN A 95 11.89 -1.52 24.50
C GLN A 95 11.05 -2.80 24.69
N GLU A 96 10.61 -3.05 25.91
CA GLU A 96 9.68 -4.14 26.24
C GLU A 96 8.20 -3.71 26.03
N ILE A 97 7.83 -3.36 24.79
CA ILE A 97 6.45 -2.96 24.46
C ILE A 97 5.72 -4.15 23.81
N HIS A 98 4.89 -4.80 24.58
CA HIS A 98 4.14 -5.98 24.15
C HIS A 98 2.65 -5.67 23.95
N ILE A 99 2.23 -5.40 22.71
CA ILE A 99 0.81 -5.18 22.39
C ILE A 99 0.03 -6.48 22.16
N GLY A 100 0.72 -7.63 22.06
CA GLY A 100 0.07 -8.92 21.78
C GLY A 100 -0.98 -9.33 22.81
N THR A 101 -0.76 -9.03 24.11
CA THR A 101 -1.76 -9.27 25.16
C THR A 101 -3.04 -8.46 24.91
N THR A 102 -2.89 -7.18 24.57
CA THR A 102 -4.04 -6.31 24.26
C THR A 102 -4.77 -6.79 23.02
N GLN A 103 -4.05 -7.18 21.96
CA GLN A 103 -4.63 -7.75 20.75
C GLN A 103 -5.43 -9.00 21.04
N ARG A 104 -4.91 -9.89 21.91
CA ARG A 104 -5.62 -11.09 22.36
C ARG A 104 -6.92 -10.77 23.12
N VAL A 105 -6.88 -9.81 24.05
CA VAL A 105 -8.09 -9.39 24.81
C VAL A 105 -9.14 -8.81 23.86
N VAL A 106 -8.75 -7.94 22.95
CA VAL A 106 -9.66 -7.37 21.95
C VAL A 106 -10.25 -8.45 21.04
N PHE A 107 -9.45 -9.41 20.62
CA PHE A 107 -9.93 -10.55 19.82
C PHE A 107 -10.96 -11.40 20.60
N MET A 108 -10.71 -11.69 21.86
CA MET A 108 -11.66 -12.41 22.70
C MET A 108 -12.98 -11.62 22.85
N LEU A 109 -12.91 -10.31 23.03
CA LEU A 109 -14.09 -9.45 23.09
C LEU A 109 -14.86 -9.48 21.76
N TYR A 110 -14.19 -9.36 20.63
CA TYR A 110 -14.79 -9.47 19.30
C TYR A 110 -15.53 -10.79 19.12
N LYS A 111 -14.90 -11.92 19.43
CA LYS A 111 -15.53 -13.25 19.38
C LYS A 111 -16.72 -13.36 20.33
N HIS A 112 -16.60 -12.79 21.53
CA HIS A 112 -17.71 -12.79 22.49
C HIS A 112 -18.91 -12.01 21.97
N MET A 113 -18.70 -10.82 21.38
CA MET A 113 -19.77 -10.02 20.78
C MET A 113 -20.51 -10.79 19.68
N LEU A 114 -19.78 -11.41 18.75
CA LEU A 114 -20.38 -12.26 17.71
C LEU A 114 -21.19 -13.42 18.32
N LYS A 115 -20.65 -14.08 19.32
CA LYS A 115 -21.34 -15.17 20.02
C LYS A 115 -22.64 -14.71 20.73
N GLN A 116 -22.68 -13.45 21.18
CA GLN A 116 -23.89 -12.84 21.77
C GLN A 116 -24.87 -12.34 20.71
N GLY A 117 -24.62 -12.58 19.42
CA GLY A 117 -25.50 -12.17 18.32
C GLY A 117 -25.30 -10.72 17.86
N VAL A 118 -24.25 -10.05 18.32
CA VAL A 118 -23.88 -8.73 17.76
C VAL A 118 -23.42 -8.90 16.32
N CYS A 119 -23.99 -8.12 15.41
CA CYS A 119 -23.62 -8.21 13.99
C CYS A 119 -22.15 -7.85 13.75
N PRO A 120 -21.48 -8.45 12.75
CA PRO A 120 -20.08 -8.16 12.43
C PRO A 120 -19.82 -6.67 12.19
N GLU A 121 -20.78 -5.95 11.66
CA GLU A 121 -20.75 -4.52 11.39
C GLU A 121 -20.48 -3.68 12.65
N GLN A 122 -21.05 -4.08 13.80
CA GLN A 122 -20.80 -3.46 15.10
C GLN A 122 -19.64 -4.12 15.85
N ALA A 123 -19.54 -5.44 15.84
CA ALA A 123 -18.50 -6.16 16.56
C ALA A 123 -17.09 -5.71 16.15
N ARG A 124 -16.87 -5.41 14.88
CA ARG A 124 -15.58 -4.89 14.37
C ARG A 124 -15.13 -3.57 14.99
N MET A 125 -16.01 -2.82 15.67
CA MET A 125 -15.66 -1.54 16.30
C MET A 125 -14.57 -1.66 17.36
N VAL A 126 -14.43 -2.83 17.98
CA VAL A 126 -13.40 -3.07 19.00
C VAL A 126 -12.04 -3.43 18.40
N LEU A 127 -11.96 -3.73 17.11
CA LEU A 127 -10.71 -4.13 16.46
C LEU A 127 -9.74 -2.95 16.33
N PRO A 128 -8.45 -3.14 16.67
CA PRO A 128 -7.46 -2.07 16.65
C PRO A 128 -7.04 -1.69 15.21
N GLN A 129 -6.37 -0.56 15.08
CA GLN A 129 -5.81 -0.09 13.81
C GLN A 129 -4.76 -1.05 13.24
N SER A 130 -4.15 -1.91 14.07
CA SER A 130 -3.22 -2.96 13.65
C SER A 130 -3.89 -4.17 13.00
N THR A 131 -5.24 -4.22 12.93
CA THR A 131 -5.94 -5.28 12.21
C THR A 131 -5.54 -5.28 10.74
N MET A 132 -5.17 -6.45 10.21
CA MET A 132 -4.84 -6.61 8.80
C MET A 132 -6.11 -6.51 7.94
N THR A 133 -5.97 -5.87 6.79
CA THR A 133 -6.96 -5.82 5.72
C THR A 133 -6.33 -6.11 4.38
N GLU A 134 -7.13 -6.37 3.37
CA GLU A 134 -6.69 -6.66 2.02
C GLU A 134 -7.55 -5.92 1.02
N TRP A 135 -6.94 -5.49 -0.08
CA TRP A 135 -7.68 -4.83 -1.15
C TRP A 135 -7.05 -5.06 -2.52
N TYR A 136 -7.89 -5.04 -3.54
CA TYR A 136 -7.43 -4.82 -4.90
C TYR A 136 -7.26 -3.33 -5.14
N TRP A 137 -6.10 -2.96 -5.67
CA TRP A 137 -5.74 -1.58 -5.97
C TRP A 137 -5.34 -1.46 -7.42
N SER A 138 -6.15 -0.77 -8.22
CA SER A 138 -6.00 -0.72 -9.68
C SER A 138 -6.00 0.71 -10.17
N GLY A 139 -5.15 0.99 -11.14
CA GLY A 139 -5.10 2.31 -11.76
C GLY A 139 -4.05 2.46 -12.82
N SER A 140 -3.94 3.66 -13.34
CA SER A 140 -2.99 4.00 -14.37
C SER A 140 -1.56 4.16 -13.82
N LEU A 141 -0.59 4.02 -14.71
CA LEU A 141 0.83 4.15 -14.40
C LEU A 141 1.14 5.50 -13.76
N ASP A 142 0.64 6.61 -14.31
CA ASP A 142 0.86 7.94 -13.77
C ASP A 142 0.29 8.09 -12.35
N ALA A 143 -0.91 7.54 -12.07
CA ALA A 143 -1.51 7.55 -10.74
C ALA A 143 -0.69 6.78 -9.72
N PHE A 144 -0.18 5.58 -10.08
CA PHE A 144 0.73 4.83 -9.21
C PHE A 144 2.07 5.54 -9.02
N MET A 145 2.60 6.18 -10.07
CA MET A 145 3.85 6.94 -9.94
C MET A 145 3.70 8.17 -9.04
N ASP A 146 2.56 8.88 -9.09
CA ASP A 146 2.29 9.97 -8.15
C ASP A 146 2.20 9.46 -6.70
N MET A 147 1.59 8.30 -6.47
CA MET A 147 1.58 7.64 -5.16
C MET A 147 3.01 7.28 -4.71
N CYS A 148 3.80 6.60 -5.56
CA CYS A 148 5.16 6.19 -5.24
C CYS A 148 6.07 7.39 -4.98
N ASN A 149 6.02 8.44 -5.81
CA ASN A 149 6.79 9.66 -5.64
C ASN A 149 6.51 10.39 -4.32
N LEU A 150 5.29 10.23 -3.79
CA LEU A 150 4.94 10.78 -2.47
C LEU A 150 5.32 9.83 -1.34
N ARG A 151 5.02 8.53 -1.46
CA ARG A 151 5.08 7.58 -0.33
C ARG A 151 6.40 6.85 -0.18
N CYS A 152 7.27 6.84 -1.18
CA CYS A 152 8.63 6.31 -1.05
C CYS A 152 9.62 7.31 -0.40
N LYS A 153 9.18 8.50 0.02
CA LYS A 153 10.02 9.48 0.70
C LYS A 153 10.35 9.04 2.13
N LEU A 154 11.52 9.43 2.63
CA LEU A 154 12.01 9.07 3.96
C LEU A 154 11.16 9.64 5.12
N ASP A 155 10.39 10.70 4.87
CA ASP A 155 9.46 11.30 5.83
C ASP A 155 8.07 10.64 5.83
N THR A 156 7.84 9.64 4.97
CA THR A 156 6.63 8.82 5.01
C THR A 156 6.68 7.84 6.19
N GLN A 157 5.52 7.55 6.78
CA GLN A 157 5.41 6.49 7.78
C GLN A 157 6.00 5.18 7.21
N TYR A 158 6.87 4.53 7.98
CA TYR A 158 7.68 3.42 7.50
C TYR A 158 6.86 2.28 6.87
N GLU A 159 5.80 1.83 7.54
CA GLU A 159 4.96 0.73 7.07
C GLU A 159 4.21 1.10 5.76
N THR A 160 3.82 2.36 5.61
CA THR A 160 3.23 2.87 4.36
C THR A 160 4.28 2.95 3.25
N ARG A 161 5.51 3.35 3.59
CA ARG A 161 6.63 3.40 2.66
C ARG A 161 6.99 2.02 2.14
N LEU A 162 7.03 0.98 3.00
CA LEU A 162 7.29 -0.40 2.57
C LEU A 162 6.29 -0.85 1.49
N VAL A 163 5.00 -0.62 1.68
CA VAL A 163 4.00 -0.96 0.66
C VAL A 163 4.25 -0.21 -0.65
N ALA A 164 4.56 1.09 -0.56
CA ALA A 164 4.85 1.89 -1.76
C ALA A 164 6.12 1.43 -2.48
N GLU A 165 7.16 1.04 -1.75
CA GLU A 165 8.42 0.52 -2.30
C GLU A 165 8.23 -0.83 -2.99
N TYR A 166 7.41 -1.74 -2.44
CA TYR A 166 7.04 -3.00 -3.10
C TYR A 166 6.28 -2.73 -4.40
N ILE A 167 5.29 -1.84 -4.39
CA ILE A 167 4.56 -1.46 -5.61
C ILE A 167 5.51 -0.83 -6.63
N LEU A 168 6.40 0.06 -6.21
CA LEU A 168 7.38 0.68 -7.10
C LEU A 168 8.29 -0.37 -7.75
N SER A 169 8.73 -1.37 -7.00
CA SER A 169 9.54 -2.48 -7.52
C SER A 169 8.81 -3.25 -8.63
N GLU A 170 7.53 -3.58 -8.40
CA GLU A 170 6.71 -4.25 -9.41
C GLU A 170 6.45 -3.35 -10.64
N MET A 171 6.21 -2.06 -10.42
CA MET A 171 6.05 -1.10 -11.51
C MET A 171 7.32 -0.95 -12.35
N ILE A 172 8.52 -1.03 -11.74
CA ILE A 172 9.80 -1.07 -12.47
C ILE A 172 9.87 -2.32 -13.37
N ASN A 173 9.45 -3.47 -12.86
CA ASN A 173 9.43 -4.72 -13.64
C ASN A 173 8.48 -4.62 -14.84
N LEU A 174 7.30 -4.02 -14.64
CA LEU A 174 6.27 -3.90 -15.68
C LEU A 174 6.57 -2.80 -16.70
N PHE A 175 7.08 -1.64 -16.27
CA PHE A 175 7.22 -0.43 -17.07
C PHE A 175 8.57 0.27 -16.85
N PRO A 176 9.72 -0.41 -17.06
CA PRO A 176 11.04 0.08 -16.60
C PRO A 176 11.38 1.49 -17.08
N VAL A 177 11.25 1.77 -18.38
CA VAL A 177 11.60 3.08 -18.98
C VAL A 177 10.64 4.17 -18.52
N SER A 178 9.36 3.87 -18.42
CA SER A 178 8.35 4.86 -18.00
C SER A 178 8.50 5.22 -16.52
N VAL A 179 8.74 4.22 -15.67
CA VAL A 179 8.95 4.45 -14.23
C VAL A 179 10.22 5.26 -14.00
N GLU A 180 11.34 4.90 -14.64
CA GLU A 180 12.57 5.70 -14.58
C GLU A 180 12.33 7.16 -14.97
N SER A 181 11.52 7.39 -16.02
CA SER A 181 11.25 8.71 -16.56
C SER A 181 10.29 9.56 -15.71
N LEU A 182 9.38 8.91 -14.96
CA LEU A 182 8.38 9.56 -14.09
C LEU A 182 8.82 9.68 -12.63
N ARG A 183 9.92 9.06 -12.24
CA ARG A 183 10.47 9.14 -10.88
C ARG A 183 10.96 10.56 -10.58
N ARG A 184 10.59 11.08 -9.38
CA ARG A 184 10.94 12.45 -8.94
C ARG A 184 11.68 12.40 -7.62
#